data_2325f53977ba705638d04dbb3a52c515
#
_entry.id   2325f53977ba705638d04dbb3a52c515
#
_cell.length_a   1.000
_cell.length_b   1.000
_cell.length_c   1.000
_cell.angle_alpha   90.00
_cell.angle_beta   90.00
_cell.angle_gamma   90.00
#
_symmetry.space_group_name_H-M   'P 1'
#
loop_
_entity.id
_entity.type
_entity.pdbx_description
1 polymer ?
#
loop_
_entity_poly.entity_id
_entity_poly.type
_entity_poly.pdbx_seq_one_letter_code
_entity_poly.pdbx_strand_id
1 'polypeptide(L)'
;GEKDLFFDCSARVPLIICDPRPEADKTRGTSTNHLVEAIDLVPTFIEALGGTPPLHILEGRSLQPLLHDQDPEWREYCVSEYDYATRDARCALQIAESDARLVMIFDGRWKYVHIEKMQPLLYDLKTDPGELMNLGNDPKYASQIARLRDRHFEWARRHHSRITLGSATIDAMTA
;
A
#
# COMPACT_ATOMS: atom_id res chain seq x y z
N GLY A 1 13.90 17.44 -3.61
CA GLY A 1 13.39 16.86 -2.38
C GLY A 1 13.63 15.35 -2.39
N GLU A 2 14.10 14.82 -1.31
CA GLU A 2 14.30 13.38 -1.15
C GLU A 2 12.94 12.69 -1.06
N LYS A 3 12.77 11.58 -1.78
CA LYS A 3 11.55 10.78 -1.77
C LYS A 3 11.68 9.56 -0.85
N ASP A 4 12.58 9.63 0.11
CA ASP A 4 13.00 8.51 0.93
C ASP A 4 12.08 8.26 2.14
N LEU A 5 11.14 9.14 2.40
CA LEU A 5 10.17 9.05 3.49
C LEU A 5 8.74 9.06 2.94
N PHE A 6 7.81 8.56 3.75
CA PHE A 6 6.40 8.35 3.37
C PHE A 6 5.49 9.57 3.58
N PHE A 7 6.03 10.78 3.68
CA PHE A 7 5.21 11.99 3.72
C PHE A 7 4.36 12.11 2.45
N ASP A 8 3.17 12.65 2.56
CA ASP A 8 2.23 12.77 1.43
C ASP A 8 2.85 13.46 0.21
N CYS A 9 3.71 14.45 0.42
CA CYS A 9 4.43 15.11 -0.67
C CYS A 9 5.36 14.17 -1.47
N SER A 10 5.69 13.00 -0.93
CA SER A 10 6.53 11.98 -1.59
C SER A 10 5.74 10.73 -1.97
N ALA A 11 4.85 10.27 -1.11
CA ALA A 11 4.14 8.99 -1.26
C ALA A 11 2.81 9.13 -2.02
N ARG A 12 2.11 10.26 -1.86
CA ARG A 12 0.84 10.49 -2.52
C ARG A 12 1.05 11.07 -3.91
N VAL A 13 1.29 10.18 -4.88
CA VAL A 13 1.46 10.60 -6.28
C VAL A 13 0.10 10.70 -6.98
N PRO A 14 -0.12 11.69 -7.87
CA PRO A 14 -1.32 11.76 -8.69
C PRO A 14 -1.44 10.54 -9.59
N LEU A 15 -2.65 9.97 -9.69
CA LEU A 15 -2.99 8.92 -10.64
C LEU A 15 -4.19 9.39 -11.46
N ILE A 16 -4.02 9.47 -12.77
CA ILE A 16 -5.08 9.81 -13.73
C ILE A 16 -5.15 8.71 -14.75
N ILE A 17 -6.33 8.11 -14.92
CA ILE A 17 -6.56 7.04 -15.89
C ILE A 17 -7.71 7.49 -16.80
N CYS A 18 -7.52 7.33 -18.11
CA CYS A 18 -8.56 7.51 -19.11
C CYS A 18 -8.80 6.17 -19.81
N ASP A 19 -9.96 5.57 -19.59
CA ASP A 19 -10.45 4.45 -20.36
C ASP A 19 -11.35 4.98 -21.48
N PRO A 20 -11.00 4.77 -22.78
CA PRO A 20 -11.80 5.27 -23.90
C PRO A 20 -13.09 4.47 -24.16
N ARG A 21 -13.26 3.32 -23.52
CA ARG A 21 -14.39 2.43 -23.73
C ARG A 21 -15.69 2.97 -23.14
N PRO A 22 -16.87 2.65 -23.75
CA PRO A 22 -18.17 3.12 -23.26
C PRO A 22 -18.49 2.72 -21.81
N GLU A 23 -17.96 1.60 -21.34
CA GLU A 23 -18.13 1.10 -19.96
C GLU A 23 -17.65 2.10 -18.91
N ALA A 24 -16.69 2.97 -19.27
CA ALA A 24 -16.14 4.01 -18.41
C ALA A 24 -16.83 5.38 -18.53
N ASP A 25 -17.89 5.50 -19.35
CA ASP A 25 -18.52 6.81 -19.60
C ASP A 25 -19.04 7.49 -18.33
N LYS A 26 -19.54 6.73 -17.37
CA LYS A 26 -20.09 7.26 -16.12
C LYS A 26 -19.03 7.81 -15.17
N THR A 27 -17.79 7.31 -15.27
CA THR A 27 -16.70 7.71 -14.39
C THR A 27 -15.78 8.75 -14.99
N ARG A 28 -15.97 9.10 -16.27
CA ARG A 28 -15.16 10.16 -16.91
C ARG A 28 -15.32 11.50 -16.24
N GLY A 29 -14.20 12.15 -15.97
CA GLY A 29 -14.15 13.44 -15.29
C GLY A 29 -14.50 13.38 -13.81
N THR A 30 -14.62 12.19 -13.23
CA THR A 30 -14.81 12.02 -11.79
C THR A 30 -13.49 11.80 -11.05
N SER A 31 -13.54 11.84 -9.75
CA SER A 31 -12.44 11.44 -8.85
C SER A 31 -12.95 10.50 -7.78
N THR A 32 -12.06 9.66 -7.26
CA THR A 32 -12.39 8.71 -6.19
C THR A 32 -11.37 8.80 -5.06
N ASN A 33 -11.78 8.44 -3.86
CA ASN A 33 -10.94 8.35 -2.67
C ASN A 33 -10.53 6.90 -2.33
N HIS A 34 -10.76 5.95 -3.22
CA HIS A 34 -10.28 4.59 -3.03
C HIS A 34 -8.77 4.57 -2.85
N LEU A 35 -8.30 3.73 -1.91
CA LEU A 35 -6.90 3.55 -1.66
C LEU A 35 -6.27 2.73 -2.79
N VAL A 36 -5.42 3.37 -3.58
CA VAL A 36 -4.80 2.79 -4.78
C VAL A 36 -3.29 2.76 -4.61
N GLU A 37 -2.66 1.70 -5.08
CA GLU A 37 -1.21 1.50 -5.05
C GLU A 37 -0.67 1.35 -6.47
N ALA A 38 0.60 1.68 -6.69
CA ALA A 38 1.24 1.56 -8.02
C ALA A 38 1.21 0.13 -8.57
N ILE A 39 1.20 -0.88 -7.69
CA ILE A 39 1.08 -2.30 -8.08
C ILE A 39 -0.25 -2.64 -8.73
N ASP A 40 -1.29 -1.82 -8.57
CA ASP A 40 -2.62 -2.01 -9.19
C ASP A 40 -2.60 -1.77 -10.70
N LEU A 41 -1.60 -1.06 -11.21
CA LEU A 41 -1.50 -0.75 -12.63
C LEU A 41 -1.25 -1.99 -13.49
N VAL A 42 -0.43 -2.92 -13.01
CA VAL A 42 -0.09 -4.13 -13.78
C VAL A 42 -1.32 -5.01 -14.06
N PRO A 43 -2.10 -5.43 -13.04
CA PRO A 43 -3.32 -6.20 -13.29
C PRO A 43 -4.34 -5.40 -14.11
N THR A 44 -4.42 -4.09 -13.93
CA THR A 44 -5.31 -3.21 -14.71
C THR A 44 -4.96 -3.25 -16.21
N PHE A 45 -3.68 -3.17 -16.57
CA PHE A 45 -3.24 -3.22 -17.95
C PHE A 45 -3.45 -4.60 -18.57
N ILE A 46 -3.18 -5.68 -17.82
CA ILE A 46 -3.42 -7.03 -18.31
C ILE A 46 -4.90 -7.22 -18.67
N GLU A 47 -5.83 -6.83 -17.79
CA GLU A 47 -7.27 -6.93 -18.05
C GLU A 47 -7.71 -5.98 -19.17
N ALA A 48 -7.19 -4.77 -19.24
CA ALA A 48 -7.50 -3.82 -20.31
C ALA A 48 -7.15 -4.37 -21.70
N LEU A 49 -6.13 -5.23 -21.78
CA LEU A 49 -5.69 -5.91 -22.99
C LEU A 49 -6.37 -7.27 -23.21
N GLY A 50 -7.39 -7.63 -22.41
CA GLY A 50 -8.13 -8.88 -22.51
C GLY A 50 -7.43 -10.09 -21.90
N GLY A 51 -6.37 -9.89 -21.12
CA GLY A 51 -5.67 -10.94 -20.40
C GLY A 51 -6.28 -11.23 -19.03
N THR A 52 -5.77 -12.28 -18.39
CA THR A 52 -6.14 -12.66 -17.01
C THR A 52 -4.93 -12.46 -16.09
N PRO A 53 -4.99 -11.56 -15.10
CA PRO A 53 -3.88 -11.34 -14.18
C PRO A 53 -3.58 -12.59 -13.34
N PRO A 54 -2.31 -13.00 -13.21
CA PRO A 54 -1.92 -14.09 -12.32
C PRO A 54 -1.92 -13.63 -10.87
N LEU A 55 -3.08 -13.65 -10.21
CA LEU A 55 -3.30 -13.10 -8.86
C LEU A 55 -2.48 -13.79 -7.74
N HIS A 56 -1.88 -14.95 -8.01
CA HIS A 56 -0.96 -15.61 -7.07
C HIS A 56 0.46 -15.01 -7.09
N ILE A 57 0.76 -14.17 -8.08
CA ILE A 57 2.03 -13.44 -8.22
C ILE A 57 1.83 -11.94 -7.99
N LEU A 58 0.73 -11.40 -8.55
CA LEU A 58 0.41 -9.98 -8.49
C LEU A 58 -0.44 -9.70 -7.26
N GLU A 59 0.05 -8.83 -6.39
CA GLU A 59 -0.67 -8.41 -5.17
C GLU A 59 -1.58 -7.19 -5.41
N GLY A 60 -1.39 -6.50 -6.53
CA GLY A 60 -2.23 -5.38 -6.95
C GLY A 60 -3.63 -5.84 -7.35
N ARG A 61 -4.56 -4.91 -7.31
CA ARG A 61 -5.97 -5.09 -7.71
C ARG A 61 -6.25 -4.30 -8.98
N SER A 62 -6.91 -4.93 -9.94
CA SER A 62 -7.31 -4.20 -11.15
C SER A 62 -8.23 -3.03 -10.81
N LEU A 63 -7.97 -1.89 -11.45
CA LEU A 63 -8.79 -0.68 -11.34
C LEU A 63 -9.96 -0.69 -12.32
N GLN A 64 -10.08 -1.70 -13.20
CA GLN A 64 -11.18 -1.81 -14.18
C GLN A 64 -12.56 -1.70 -13.52
N PRO A 65 -12.86 -2.41 -12.41
CA PRO A 65 -14.15 -2.29 -11.76
C PRO A 65 -14.48 -0.85 -11.34
N LEU A 66 -13.49 -0.12 -10.78
CA LEU A 66 -13.67 1.28 -10.37
C LEU A 66 -13.86 2.20 -11.59
N LEU A 67 -13.16 1.94 -12.69
CA LEU A 67 -13.31 2.69 -13.93
C LEU A 67 -14.68 2.47 -14.58
N HIS A 68 -15.31 1.32 -14.36
CA HIS A 68 -16.60 0.94 -14.93
C HIS A 68 -17.79 1.14 -13.98
N ASP A 69 -17.67 2.03 -13.00
CA ASP A 69 -18.75 2.36 -12.04
C ASP A 69 -19.26 1.14 -11.26
N GLN A 70 -18.38 0.19 -11.00
CA GLN A 70 -18.66 -0.95 -10.12
C GLN A 70 -18.19 -0.61 -8.70
N ASP A 71 -18.85 -1.22 -7.71
CA ASP A 71 -18.52 -1.05 -6.29
C ASP A 71 -17.96 -2.36 -5.73
N PRO A 72 -16.70 -2.74 -6.08
CA PRO A 72 -16.09 -3.95 -5.58
C PRO A 72 -15.67 -3.78 -4.12
N GLU A 73 -15.58 -4.88 -3.39
CA GLU A 73 -14.88 -4.88 -2.11
C GLU A 73 -13.43 -4.40 -2.31
N TRP A 74 -13.08 -3.29 -1.67
CA TRP A 74 -11.79 -2.64 -1.86
C TRP A 74 -10.92 -2.73 -0.61
N ARG A 75 -9.63 -2.41 -0.75
CA ARG A 75 -8.70 -2.44 0.38
C ARG A 75 -9.00 -1.33 1.39
N GLU A 76 -8.81 -1.65 2.66
CA GLU A 76 -8.98 -0.72 3.78
C GLU A 76 -7.68 0.05 4.11
N TYR A 77 -6.55 -0.34 3.56
CA TYR A 77 -5.25 0.29 3.78
C TYR A 77 -4.30 0.08 2.60
N CYS A 78 -3.37 1.02 2.45
CA CYS A 78 -2.23 0.92 1.54
C CYS A 78 -0.97 0.59 2.32
N VAL A 79 -0.03 -0.07 1.63
CA VAL A 79 1.30 -0.37 2.17
C VAL A 79 2.35 0.22 1.24
N SER A 80 3.44 0.72 1.82
CA SER A 80 4.62 1.09 1.09
C SER A 80 5.86 0.72 1.89
N GLU A 81 6.86 0.19 1.21
CA GLU A 81 8.13 -0.22 1.80
C GLU A 81 9.26 0.65 1.29
N TYR A 82 10.25 0.86 2.14
CA TYR A 82 11.50 1.50 1.78
C TYR A 82 12.69 0.80 2.44
N ASP A 83 13.62 0.34 1.61
CA ASP A 83 14.89 -0.22 2.05
C ASP A 83 15.97 0.87 1.99
N TYR A 84 16.53 1.22 3.15
CA TYR A 84 17.60 2.22 3.26
C TYR A 84 18.97 1.59 3.57
N ALA A 85 19.14 0.29 3.32
CA ALA A 85 20.39 -0.43 3.61
C ALA A 85 21.63 0.21 2.94
N THR A 86 21.46 0.83 1.78
CA THR A 86 22.53 1.50 1.02
C THR A 86 22.69 3.00 1.36
N ARG A 87 21.94 3.51 2.33
CA ARG A 87 21.99 4.94 2.69
C ARG A 87 22.97 5.22 3.82
N ASP A 88 23.60 6.38 3.78
CA ASP A 88 24.51 6.85 4.84
C ASP A 88 23.86 6.87 6.21
N ALA A 89 22.53 7.14 6.27
CA ALA A 89 21.75 7.09 7.49
C ALA A 89 21.85 5.75 8.22
N ARG A 90 21.85 4.62 7.49
CA ARG A 90 22.04 3.30 8.10
C ARG A 90 23.37 3.20 8.82
N CYS A 91 24.46 3.65 8.17
CA CYS A 91 25.79 3.63 8.76
C CYS A 91 25.90 4.54 9.97
N ALA A 92 25.34 5.74 9.89
CA ALA A 92 25.31 6.71 10.99
C ALA A 92 24.53 6.19 12.21
N LEU A 93 23.45 5.46 11.97
CA LEU A 93 22.61 4.85 13.01
C LEU A 93 23.14 3.48 13.49
N GLN A 94 24.19 2.95 12.87
CA GLN A 94 24.77 1.63 13.18
C GLN A 94 23.74 0.48 13.12
N ILE A 95 22.81 0.56 12.16
CA ILE A 95 21.76 -0.45 11.96
C ILE A 95 22.28 -1.51 10.99
N ALA A 96 21.99 -2.80 11.27
CA ALA A 96 22.29 -3.89 10.34
C ALA A 96 21.51 -3.72 9.04
N GLU A 97 22.05 -4.17 7.92
CA GLU A 97 21.38 -4.10 6.61
C GLU A 97 20.03 -4.82 6.61
N SER A 98 19.90 -5.94 7.33
CA SER A 98 18.65 -6.69 7.48
C SER A 98 17.53 -5.92 8.19
N ASP A 99 17.90 -4.94 9.01
CA ASP A 99 16.97 -4.14 9.82
C ASP A 99 16.71 -2.75 9.18
N ALA A 100 17.36 -2.44 8.06
CA ALA A 100 17.30 -1.14 7.42
C ALA A 100 16.04 -0.99 6.54
N ARG A 101 14.87 -1.25 7.11
CA ARG A 101 13.58 -1.18 6.44
C ARG A 101 12.59 -0.27 7.16
N LEU A 102 11.81 0.43 6.37
CA LEU A 102 10.62 1.16 6.81
C LEU A 102 9.41 0.57 6.11
N VAL A 103 8.32 0.38 6.84
CA VAL A 103 7.03 -0.04 6.26
C VAL A 103 5.96 0.93 6.71
N MET A 104 5.28 1.54 5.75
CA MET A 104 4.18 2.44 5.98
C MET A 104 2.85 1.73 5.76
N ILE A 105 1.92 1.94 6.68
CA ILE A 105 0.50 1.57 6.56
C ILE A 105 -0.34 2.85 6.61
N PHE A 106 -1.20 3.03 5.62
CA PHE A 106 -2.14 4.16 5.55
C PHE A 106 -3.57 3.65 5.34
N ASP A 107 -4.51 4.05 6.21
CA ASP A 107 -5.90 3.60 6.20
C ASP A 107 -6.90 4.68 5.73
N GLY A 108 -6.43 5.70 5.05
CA GLY A 108 -7.24 6.83 4.61
C GLY A 108 -7.28 7.99 5.62
N ARG A 109 -6.87 7.77 6.85
CA ARG A 109 -6.73 8.79 7.90
C ARG A 109 -5.42 8.70 8.63
N TRP A 110 -5.08 7.52 9.13
CA TRP A 110 -3.90 7.31 9.96
C TRP A 110 -2.76 6.79 9.11
N LYS A 111 -1.61 7.43 9.22
CA LYS A 111 -0.36 6.96 8.63
C LYS A 111 0.55 6.47 9.74
N TYR A 112 0.86 5.19 9.71
CA TYR A 112 1.78 4.53 10.63
C TYR A 112 3.02 4.12 9.86
N VAL A 113 4.20 4.41 10.40
CA VAL A 113 5.47 3.93 9.84
C VAL A 113 6.17 3.06 10.87
N HIS A 114 6.32 1.80 10.53
CA HIS A 114 7.16 0.88 11.30
C HIS A 114 8.62 1.10 10.96
N ILE A 115 9.44 1.22 11.99
CA ILE A 115 10.89 1.34 11.89
C ILE A 115 11.48 0.27 12.78
N GLU A 116 12.25 -0.66 12.20
CA GLU A 116 12.82 -1.75 12.96
C GLU A 116 13.72 -1.24 14.10
N LYS A 117 13.53 -1.77 15.30
CA LYS A 117 14.27 -1.40 16.53
C LYS A 117 14.17 0.08 16.95
N MET A 118 13.26 0.84 16.37
CA MET A 118 13.03 2.25 16.71
C MET A 118 11.56 2.50 17.06
N GLN A 119 11.29 3.68 17.63
CA GLN A 119 9.93 4.12 17.87
C GLN A 119 9.22 4.36 16.53
N PRO A 120 7.96 3.95 16.40
CA PRO A 120 7.20 4.17 15.18
C PRO A 120 6.85 5.64 14.98
N LEU A 121 6.52 6.00 13.76
CA LEU A 121 5.84 7.26 13.47
C LEU A 121 4.34 7.01 13.33
N LEU A 122 3.54 7.95 13.81
CA LEU A 122 2.09 7.96 13.63
C LEU A 122 1.61 9.38 13.34
N TYR A 123 0.82 9.54 12.30
CA TYR A 123 0.21 10.82 11.92
C TYR A 123 -1.29 10.67 11.72
N ASP A 124 -2.08 11.65 12.18
CA ASP A 124 -3.51 11.78 11.89
C ASP A 124 -3.70 12.82 10.76
N LEU A 125 -3.75 12.37 9.52
CA LEU A 125 -3.83 13.26 8.35
C LEU A 125 -5.16 14.04 8.29
N LYS A 126 -6.16 13.66 9.07
CA LYS A 126 -7.40 14.42 9.18
C LYS A 126 -7.23 15.73 9.97
N THR A 127 -6.41 15.71 11.01
CA THR A 127 -6.16 16.86 11.89
C THR A 127 -4.82 17.53 11.62
N ASP A 128 -3.88 16.80 11.06
CA ASP A 128 -2.52 17.24 10.71
C ASP A 128 -2.15 16.79 9.29
N PRO A 129 -2.75 17.39 8.25
CA PRO A 129 -2.46 17.02 6.86
C PRO A 129 -1.03 17.37 6.42
N GLY A 130 -0.31 18.17 7.21
CA GLY A 130 1.10 18.50 6.98
C GLY A 130 2.09 17.52 7.61
N GLU A 131 1.60 16.54 8.38
CA GLU A 131 2.43 15.52 9.04
C GLU A 131 3.53 16.13 9.95
N LEU A 132 3.17 17.20 10.66
CA LEU A 132 4.10 17.96 11.49
C LEU A 132 4.23 17.39 12.91
N MET A 133 3.21 16.65 13.36
CA MET A 133 3.13 16.12 14.72
C MET A 133 3.21 14.60 14.75
N ASN A 134 4.37 14.06 15.09
CA ASN A 134 4.50 12.62 15.31
C ASN A 134 3.83 12.20 16.62
N LEU A 135 2.78 11.39 16.54
CA LEU A 135 2.01 10.85 17.67
C LEU A 135 2.50 9.45 18.11
N GLY A 136 3.55 8.92 17.48
CA GLY A 136 4.06 7.57 17.69
C GLY A 136 4.53 7.25 19.12
N ASN A 137 4.83 8.29 19.91
CA ASN A 137 5.27 8.16 21.30
C ASN A 137 4.21 8.59 22.32
N ASP A 138 3.03 9.04 21.88
CA ASP A 138 1.98 9.49 22.82
C ASP A 138 1.12 8.27 23.24
N PRO A 139 1.08 7.94 24.56
CA PRO A 139 0.30 6.82 25.09
C PRO A 139 -1.20 6.87 24.74
N LYS A 140 -1.75 8.06 24.47
CA LYS A 140 -3.15 8.21 24.04
C LYS A 140 -3.46 7.47 22.75
N TYR A 141 -2.47 7.26 21.90
CA TYR A 141 -2.62 6.62 20.60
C TYR A 141 -2.12 5.17 20.59
N ALA A 142 -1.82 4.58 21.75
CA ALA A 142 -1.32 3.22 21.85
C ALA A 142 -2.23 2.18 21.18
N SER A 143 -3.56 2.31 21.31
CA SER A 143 -4.52 1.43 20.64
C SER A 143 -4.49 1.58 19.13
N GLN A 144 -4.29 2.80 18.63
CA GLN A 144 -4.21 3.09 17.20
C GLN A 144 -2.93 2.51 16.59
N ILE A 145 -1.80 2.69 17.31
CA ILE A 145 -0.51 2.09 16.95
C ILE A 145 -0.63 0.57 16.91
N ALA A 146 -1.21 -0.05 17.94
CA ALA A 146 -1.41 -1.50 17.99
C ALA A 146 -2.23 -2.01 16.79
N ARG A 147 -3.35 -1.36 16.48
CA ARG A 147 -4.22 -1.73 15.35
C ARG A 147 -3.46 -1.69 14.01
N LEU A 148 -2.71 -0.62 13.74
CA LEU A 148 -1.97 -0.46 12.48
C LEU A 148 -0.75 -1.37 12.41
N ARG A 149 -0.10 -1.63 13.54
CA ARG A 149 0.97 -2.64 13.64
C ARG A 149 0.42 -4.04 13.34
N ASP A 150 -0.77 -4.37 13.83
CA ASP A 150 -1.39 -5.67 13.57
C ASP A 150 -1.73 -5.81 12.07
N ARG A 151 -2.18 -4.73 11.40
CA ARG A 151 -2.36 -4.70 9.94
C ARG A 151 -1.04 -4.91 9.19
N HIS A 152 0.04 -4.26 9.64
CA HIS A 152 1.38 -4.48 9.09
C HIS A 152 1.80 -5.95 9.23
N PHE A 153 1.63 -6.54 10.42
CA PHE A 153 1.99 -7.93 10.66
C PHE A 153 1.14 -8.90 9.82
N GLU A 154 -0.16 -8.65 9.69
CA GLU A 154 -1.03 -9.44 8.83
C GLU A 154 -0.61 -9.39 7.36
N TRP A 155 -0.33 -8.19 6.86
CA TRP A 155 0.16 -7.99 5.50
C TRP A 155 1.51 -8.71 5.28
N ALA A 156 2.50 -8.50 6.14
CA ALA A 156 3.82 -9.13 6.04
C ALA A 156 3.75 -10.68 6.02
N ARG A 157 2.82 -11.25 6.78
CA ARG A 157 2.61 -12.71 6.83
C ARG A 157 1.97 -13.25 5.55
N ARG A 158 1.16 -12.46 4.84
CA ARG A 158 0.47 -12.87 3.61
C ARG A 158 1.26 -12.53 2.35
N HIS A 159 2.15 -11.56 2.44
CA HIS A 159 2.94 -11.07 1.34
C HIS A 159 3.79 -12.19 0.73
N HIS A 160 3.71 -12.35 -0.60
CA HIS A 160 4.42 -13.40 -1.35
C HIS A 160 4.35 -14.81 -0.77
N SER A 161 3.25 -15.16 -0.13
CA SER A 161 3.10 -16.48 0.51
C SER A 161 3.20 -17.64 -0.49
N ARG A 162 2.77 -17.46 -1.74
CA ARG A 162 2.82 -18.46 -2.82
C ARG A 162 2.91 -17.82 -4.20
N ILE A 163 4.04 -18.01 -4.88
CA ILE A 163 4.29 -17.42 -6.20
C ILE A 163 4.44 -18.47 -7.31
N THR A 164 4.47 -19.77 -6.98
CA THR A 164 4.72 -20.84 -7.95
C THR A 164 3.45 -21.48 -8.48
N LEU A 165 2.42 -21.62 -7.63
CA LEU A 165 1.14 -22.25 -7.98
C LEU A 165 -0.03 -21.38 -7.53
N GLY A 166 -0.99 -21.17 -8.42
CA GLY A 166 -2.25 -20.51 -8.09
C GLY A 166 -3.17 -21.39 -7.24
N SER A 167 -4.09 -20.79 -6.48
CA SER A 167 -5.01 -21.51 -5.60
C SER A 167 -5.84 -22.55 -6.36
N ALA A 168 -6.37 -22.21 -7.54
CA ALA A 168 -7.14 -23.15 -8.36
C ALA A 168 -6.32 -24.40 -8.77
N THR A 169 -5.02 -24.24 -9.03
CA THR A 169 -4.14 -25.37 -9.34
C THR A 169 -3.93 -26.25 -8.11
N ILE A 170 -3.75 -25.64 -6.93
CA ILE A 170 -3.59 -26.37 -5.67
C ILE A 170 -4.86 -27.15 -5.35
N ASP A 171 -6.03 -26.53 -5.48
CA ASP A 171 -7.32 -27.19 -5.25
C ASP A 171 -7.52 -28.38 -6.19
N ALA A 172 -7.15 -28.24 -7.46
CA ALA A 172 -7.21 -29.33 -8.45
C ALA A 172 -6.23 -30.49 -8.14
N MET A 173 -5.15 -30.24 -7.43
CA MET A 173 -4.16 -31.27 -7.01
C MET A 173 -4.59 -32.02 -5.75
N THR A 174 -5.56 -31.50 -4.99
CA THR A 174 -5.98 -32.01 -3.69
C THR A 174 -7.42 -32.53 -3.69
N ALA A 175 -8.13 -32.42 -4.80
CA ALA A 175 -9.46 -32.97 -5.05
C ALA A 175 -9.38 -34.42 -5.58
#